data_2d653e800790a6186adc4d39c3cbe615
#
_entry.id   2d653e800790a6186adc4d39c3cbe615
#
_cell.length_a   1.000
_cell.length_b   1.000
_cell.length_c   1.000
_cell.angle_alpha   90.00
_cell.angle_beta   90.00
_cell.angle_gamma   90.00
#
_symmetry.space_group_name_H-M   'P 1'
#
loop_
_entity.id
_entity.type
_entity.pdbx_description
1 polymer ?
#
loop_
_entity_poly.entity_id
_entity_poly.type
_entity_poly.pdbx_seq_one_letter_code
_entity_poly.pdbx_strand_id
1 'polypeptide(L)'
;MRVTTAFKHLLALPGVTVREVDFEARQVTVTVALRSSRLRCPACAYTTAARYDTRPVLSSWRHLDLGIWRLEVRAGLLRLQCPTHGVRTQAVPFARAGSDFTRDFEDLVGWLATAMDKTAVVRLVRIDWDSVGRIIARVMDDKLDPKRLDNLFVVGVDEVGWKKGQQYITLVSDHQRGKMVWGAEGRDSKTLNQFFTELGTERSAAVEAVSMDLGPAYAK
;
A
#
# COMPACT_ATOMS: atom_id res chain seq x y z
N MET A 1 0.49 13.09 33.83
CA MET A 1 0.19 11.97 32.86
C MET A 1 1.51 11.26 32.56
N ARG A 2 1.55 9.91 32.53
CA ARG A 2 2.77 9.16 32.20
C ARG A 2 3.06 9.29 30.70
N VAL A 3 4.35 9.33 30.30
CA VAL A 3 4.78 9.44 28.90
C VAL A 3 4.16 8.33 28.04
N THR A 4 4.16 7.09 28.51
CA THR A 4 3.52 5.96 27.83
C THR A 4 2.03 6.16 27.58
N THR A 5 1.31 6.81 28.52
CA THR A 5 -0.11 7.14 28.33
C THR A 5 -0.30 8.22 27.28
N ALA A 6 0.56 9.24 27.27
CA ALA A 6 0.53 10.29 26.26
C ALA A 6 0.75 9.70 24.85
N PHE A 7 1.77 8.87 24.68
CA PHE A 7 2.07 8.23 23.38
C PHE A 7 1.02 7.23 22.96
N LYS A 8 0.34 6.53 23.89
CA LYS A 8 -0.81 5.69 23.58
C LYS A 8 -1.94 6.50 22.91
N HIS A 9 -2.20 7.71 23.40
CA HIS A 9 -3.24 8.58 22.82
C HIS A 9 -2.78 9.26 21.52
N LEU A 10 -1.53 9.74 21.49
CA LEU A 10 -0.97 10.42 20.30
C LEU A 10 -0.85 9.50 19.09
N LEU A 11 -0.37 8.27 19.29
CA LEU A 11 -0.17 7.33 18.20
C LEU A 11 -1.44 6.59 17.81
N ALA A 12 -2.35 6.37 18.76
CA ALA A 12 -3.62 5.64 18.58
C ALA A 12 -3.48 4.31 17.80
N LEU A 13 -2.30 3.67 17.86
CA LEU A 13 -2.01 2.45 17.08
C LEU A 13 -2.96 1.30 17.49
N PRO A 14 -3.60 0.64 16.53
CA PRO A 14 -4.56 -0.41 16.81
C PRO A 14 -3.88 -1.64 17.43
N GLY A 15 -4.55 -2.27 18.36
CA GLY A 15 -4.19 -3.60 18.89
C GLY A 15 -2.88 -3.67 19.71
N VAL A 16 -2.35 -2.53 20.18
CA VAL A 16 -1.10 -2.51 20.94
C VAL A 16 -1.24 -1.78 22.29
N THR A 17 -0.26 -2.02 23.15
CA THR A 17 -0.02 -1.27 24.39
C THR A 17 1.39 -0.70 24.35
N VAL A 18 1.54 0.60 24.60
CA VAL A 18 2.85 1.25 24.72
C VAL A 18 3.51 0.79 26.02
N ARG A 19 4.73 0.28 25.93
CA ARG A 19 5.53 -0.21 27.06
C ARG A 19 6.58 0.79 27.49
N GLU A 20 7.27 1.38 26.52
CA GLU A 20 8.42 2.22 26.74
C GLU A 20 8.49 3.32 25.67
N VAL A 21 9.06 4.43 26.01
CA VAL A 21 9.31 5.55 25.08
C VAL A 21 10.69 6.12 25.39
N ASP A 22 11.58 6.02 24.41
CA ASP A 22 12.96 6.49 24.49
C ASP A 22 13.16 7.69 23.57
N PHE A 23 13.91 8.66 24.05
CA PHE A 23 14.26 9.88 23.33
C PHE A 23 15.77 9.91 23.08
N GLU A 24 16.15 9.86 21.82
CA GLU A 24 17.52 10.02 21.36
C GLU A 24 17.64 11.28 20.51
N ALA A 25 18.85 11.66 20.09
CA ALA A 25 19.05 12.85 19.27
C ALA A 25 18.18 12.83 17.99
N ARG A 26 17.09 13.58 17.98
CA ARG A 26 16.12 13.71 16.88
C ARG A 26 15.36 12.42 16.53
N GLN A 27 15.34 11.44 17.42
CA GLN A 27 14.55 10.20 17.25
C GLN A 27 13.77 9.90 18.53
N VAL A 28 12.53 9.47 18.35
CA VAL A 28 11.69 8.89 19.40
C VAL A 28 11.45 7.44 19.04
N THR A 29 11.77 6.53 19.94
CA THR A 29 11.50 5.09 19.81
C THR A 29 10.40 4.71 20.77
N VAL A 30 9.32 4.10 20.24
CA VAL A 30 8.18 3.66 21.05
C VAL A 30 8.10 2.13 20.99
N THR A 31 8.41 1.49 22.10
CA THR A 31 8.29 0.03 22.22
C THR A 31 6.86 -0.34 22.61
N VAL A 32 6.25 -1.19 21.81
CA VAL A 32 4.86 -1.65 22.01
C VAL A 32 4.77 -3.16 22.18
N ALA A 33 3.71 -3.61 22.88
CA ALA A 33 3.32 -5.01 22.96
C ALA A 33 1.97 -5.22 22.28
N LEU A 34 1.84 -6.28 21.49
CA LEU A 34 0.56 -6.69 20.89
C LEU A 34 -0.40 -7.17 21.98
N ARG A 35 -1.67 -6.76 21.89
CA ARG A 35 -2.71 -7.16 22.84
C ARG A 35 -3.36 -8.50 22.51
N SER A 36 -3.35 -8.89 21.23
CA SER A 36 -3.96 -10.14 20.79
C SER A 36 -3.12 -11.34 21.22
N SER A 37 -3.76 -12.33 21.82
CA SER A 37 -3.18 -13.65 22.08
C SER A 37 -3.20 -14.58 20.86
N ARG A 38 -3.95 -14.22 19.80
CA ARG A 38 -3.98 -14.98 18.56
C ARG A 38 -3.01 -14.40 17.55
N LEU A 39 -2.17 -15.25 16.99
CA LEU A 39 -1.22 -14.94 15.95
C LEU A 39 -1.93 -15.02 14.59
N ARG A 40 -1.72 -14.06 13.71
CA ARG A 40 -2.28 -14.04 12.35
C ARG A 40 -1.16 -14.20 11.32
N CYS A 41 -1.39 -15.06 10.32
CA CYS A 41 -0.50 -15.16 9.18
C CYS A 41 -0.51 -13.85 8.35
N PRO A 42 0.64 -13.30 7.95
CA PRO A 42 0.68 -12.09 7.13
C PRO A 42 0.22 -12.30 5.68
N ALA A 43 0.16 -13.55 5.20
CA ALA A 43 -0.13 -13.88 3.81
C ALA A 43 -1.54 -14.46 3.59
N CYS A 44 -2.30 -14.76 4.68
CA CYS A 44 -3.67 -15.27 4.57
C CYS A 44 -4.47 -15.01 5.86
N ALA A 45 -5.74 -15.44 5.87
CA ALA A 45 -6.65 -15.26 7.01
C ALA A 45 -6.39 -16.23 8.18
N TYR A 46 -5.43 -17.17 8.08
CA TYR A 46 -5.15 -18.14 9.12
C TYR A 46 -4.74 -17.50 10.44
N THR A 47 -5.34 -17.96 11.54
CA THR A 47 -5.02 -17.51 12.90
C THR A 47 -4.85 -18.69 13.84
N THR A 48 -3.93 -18.57 14.81
CA THR A 48 -3.67 -19.60 15.83
C THR A 48 -3.27 -18.99 17.15
N ALA A 49 -3.51 -19.69 18.26
CA ALA A 49 -2.94 -19.36 19.58
C ALA A 49 -1.57 -20.03 19.79
N ALA A 50 -1.26 -21.07 19.00
CA ALA A 50 0.00 -21.79 19.10
C ALA A 50 1.13 -20.98 18.47
N ARG A 51 2.15 -20.68 19.28
CA ARG A 51 3.39 -20.08 18.79
C ARG A 51 4.33 -21.16 18.29
N TYR A 52 5.04 -20.92 17.21
CA TYR A 52 6.17 -21.74 16.79
C TYR A 52 7.40 -21.43 17.65
N ASP A 53 7.81 -20.16 17.68
CA ASP A 53 8.87 -19.64 18.56
C ASP A 53 8.77 -18.10 18.70
N THR A 54 9.75 -17.51 19.37
CA THR A 54 9.92 -16.06 19.52
C THR A 54 11.00 -15.58 18.58
N ARG A 55 10.72 -14.53 17.78
CA ARG A 55 11.74 -13.89 16.96
C ARG A 55 12.78 -13.22 17.90
N PRO A 56 14.08 -13.50 17.73
CA PRO A 56 15.10 -13.04 18.68
C PRO A 56 15.35 -11.52 18.60
N VAL A 57 14.97 -10.87 17.49
CA VAL A 57 15.20 -9.44 17.23
C VAL A 57 13.88 -8.69 17.21
N LEU A 58 13.85 -7.51 17.83
CA LEU A 58 12.70 -6.60 17.72
C LEU A 58 12.51 -6.20 16.26
N SER A 59 11.26 -6.20 15.83
CA SER A 59 10.87 -5.60 14.56
C SER A 59 10.64 -4.12 14.76
N SER A 60 10.97 -3.30 13.74
CA SER A 60 10.78 -1.86 13.79
C SER A 60 10.02 -1.35 12.58
N TRP A 61 9.28 -0.26 12.76
CA TRP A 61 8.50 0.42 11.73
C TRP A 61 8.64 1.92 11.90
N ARG A 62 8.96 2.61 10.80
CA ARG A 62 8.88 4.06 10.76
C ARG A 62 7.42 4.49 10.85
N HIS A 63 7.15 5.45 11.74
CA HIS A 63 5.86 6.12 11.86
C HIS A 63 5.95 7.58 11.40
N LEU A 64 4.82 8.29 11.41
CA LEU A 64 4.77 9.73 11.14
C LEU A 64 5.66 10.49 12.12
N ASP A 65 6.41 11.44 11.61
CA ASP A 65 7.31 12.22 12.44
C ASP A 65 6.55 13.14 13.42
N LEU A 66 7.09 13.35 14.58
CA LEU A 66 6.61 14.34 15.55
C LEU A 66 7.40 15.64 15.37
N GLY A 67 6.94 16.51 14.48
CA GLY A 67 7.69 17.71 14.10
C GLY A 67 9.02 17.35 13.45
N ILE A 68 10.13 17.74 14.09
CA ILE A 68 11.48 17.39 13.60
C ILE A 68 11.96 16.00 14.04
N TRP A 69 11.25 15.34 14.95
CA TRP A 69 11.65 14.07 15.54
C TRP A 69 11.16 12.91 14.66
N ARG A 70 12.11 12.08 14.23
CA ARG A 70 11.78 10.81 13.59
C ARG A 70 11.16 9.86 14.62
N LEU A 71 10.02 9.26 14.30
CA LEU A 71 9.37 8.32 15.19
C LEU A 71 9.48 6.89 14.65
N GLU A 72 9.92 5.97 15.51
CA GLU A 72 10.03 4.55 15.25
C GLU A 72 9.22 3.75 16.26
N VAL A 73 8.43 2.80 15.79
CA VAL A 73 7.68 1.84 16.62
C VAL A 73 8.41 0.51 16.61
N ARG A 74 8.68 -0.05 17.80
CA ARG A 74 9.34 -1.36 17.94
C ARG A 74 8.45 -2.35 18.66
N ALA A 75 8.49 -3.63 18.24
CA ALA A 75 7.78 -4.71 18.92
C ALA A 75 8.51 -6.04 18.82
N GLY A 76 8.45 -6.82 19.91
CA GLY A 76 8.80 -8.23 19.90
C GLY A 76 7.68 -9.04 19.23
N LEU A 77 8.02 -9.85 18.23
CA LEU A 77 7.07 -10.66 17.48
C LEU A 77 7.29 -12.15 17.70
N LEU A 78 6.20 -12.89 17.59
CA LEU A 78 6.20 -14.34 17.60
C LEU A 78 6.13 -14.88 16.17
N ARG A 79 6.63 -16.09 15.95
CA ARG A 79 6.41 -16.85 14.71
C ARG A 79 5.33 -17.90 14.92
N LEU A 80 4.59 -18.17 13.86
CA LEU A 80 3.54 -19.19 13.80
C LEU A 80 3.80 -20.15 12.64
N GLN A 81 3.29 -21.37 12.74
CA GLN A 81 3.25 -22.34 11.66
C GLN A 81 1.92 -22.18 10.92
N CYS A 82 1.97 -21.65 9.70
CA CYS A 82 0.80 -21.58 8.83
C CYS A 82 0.72 -22.87 7.98
N PRO A 83 -0.44 -23.53 7.87
CA PRO A 83 -0.59 -24.73 7.05
C PRO A 83 -0.23 -24.51 5.57
N THR A 84 -0.56 -23.33 5.03
CA THR A 84 -0.33 -23.00 3.62
C THR A 84 1.04 -22.36 3.37
N HIS A 85 1.54 -21.54 4.31
CA HIS A 85 2.71 -20.70 4.07
C HIS A 85 3.94 -21.09 4.92
N GLY A 86 3.86 -22.17 5.72
CA GLY A 86 4.94 -22.58 6.61
C GLY A 86 5.18 -21.60 7.76
N VAL A 87 6.42 -21.57 8.28
CA VAL A 87 6.76 -20.67 9.40
C VAL A 87 6.79 -19.23 8.94
N ARG A 88 6.01 -18.39 9.61
CA ARG A 88 5.89 -16.93 9.33
C ARG A 88 5.93 -16.13 10.63
N THR A 89 6.49 -14.93 10.57
CA THR A 89 6.33 -13.93 11.62
C THR A 89 4.89 -13.42 11.61
N GLN A 90 4.28 -13.29 12.78
CA GLN A 90 2.90 -12.82 12.91
C GLN A 90 2.69 -11.44 12.28
N ALA A 91 1.52 -11.23 11.70
CA ALA A 91 1.10 -9.91 11.23
C ALA A 91 0.85 -8.98 12.42
N VAL A 92 1.11 -7.70 12.22
CA VAL A 92 0.78 -6.63 13.17
C VAL A 92 -0.40 -5.80 12.64
N PRO A 93 -1.29 -5.28 13.50
CA PRO A 93 -2.49 -4.57 13.04
C PRO A 93 -2.19 -3.16 12.50
N PHE A 94 -1.05 -2.58 12.85
CA PHE A 94 -0.67 -1.21 12.52
C PHE A 94 0.29 -1.09 11.33
N ALA A 95 0.66 -2.19 10.69
CA ALA A 95 1.50 -2.18 9.48
C ALA A 95 1.00 -3.18 8.45
N ARG A 96 1.27 -2.93 7.16
CA ARG A 96 1.02 -3.88 6.08
C ARG A 96 2.07 -4.98 6.08
N ALA A 97 1.71 -6.13 5.55
CA ALA A 97 2.64 -7.26 5.44
C ALA A 97 3.88 -6.86 4.62
N GLY A 98 5.07 -7.20 5.13
CA GLY A 98 6.34 -6.88 4.47
C GLY A 98 6.73 -5.40 4.45
N SER A 99 6.05 -4.56 5.22
CA SER A 99 6.38 -3.15 5.34
C SER A 99 7.26 -2.86 6.56
N ASP A 100 8.22 -1.94 6.38
CA ASP A 100 9.00 -1.30 7.45
C ASP A 100 8.38 0.03 7.91
N PHE A 101 7.13 0.29 7.51
CA PHE A 101 6.39 1.51 7.82
C PHE A 101 5.04 1.17 8.44
N THR A 102 4.53 2.06 9.31
CA THR A 102 3.15 1.93 9.78
C THR A 102 2.15 2.24 8.67
N ARG A 103 0.90 1.76 8.81
CA ARG A 103 -0.18 2.06 7.85
C ARG A 103 -0.38 3.56 7.68
N ASP A 104 -0.39 4.32 8.78
CA ASP A 104 -0.59 5.77 8.75
C ASP A 104 0.52 6.47 7.94
N PHE A 105 1.78 6.02 8.07
CA PHE A 105 2.89 6.55 7.28
C PHE A 105 2.71 6.23 5.79
N GLU A 106 2.40 4.97 5.47
CA GLU A 106 2.18 4.55 4.08
C GLU A 106 0.96 5.26 3.45
N ASP A 107 -0.11 5.42 4.22
CA ASP A 107 -1.32 6.11 3.76
C ASP A 107 -1.07 7.58 3.47
N LEU A 108 -0.27 8.26 4.30
CA LEU A 108 0.18 9.63 4.02
C LEU A 108 1.01 9.68 2.75
N VAL A 109 1.99 8.78 2.58
CA VAL A 109 2.82 8.72 1.36
C VAL A 109 1.96 8.46 0.12
N GLY A 110 1.01 7.53 0.20
CA GLY A 110 0.07 7.26 -0.90
C GLY A 110 -0.76 8.49 -1.27
N TRP A 111 -1.27 9.22 -0.29
CA TRP A 111 -2.01 10.46 -0.51
C TRP A 111 -1.13 11.56 -1.12
N LEU A 112 0.07 11.79 -0.59
CA LEU A 112 1.01 12.78 -1.13
C LEU A 112 1.37 12.49 -2.59
N ALA A 113 1.51 11.22 -2.97
CA ALA A 113 1.81 10.81 -4.34
C ALA A 113 0.69 11.14 -5.35
N THR A 114 -0.53 11.44 -4.89
CA THR A 114 -1.62 11.96 -5.75
C THR A 114 -1.55 13.47 -5.95
N ALA A 115 -0.83 14.18 -5.09
CA ALA A 115 -0.82 15.65 -5.04
C ALA A 115 0.50 16.27 -5.51
N MET A 116 1.60 15.50 -5.49
CA MET A 116 2.92 16.00 -5.86
C MET A 116 3.80 14.93 -6.50
N ASP A 117 4.88 15.37 -7.17
CA ASP A 117 5.84 14.45 -7.76
C ASP A 117 6.61 13.64 -6.72
N LYS A 118 7.10 12.47 -7.14
CA LYS A 118 7.80 11.52 -6.28
C LYS A 118 9.05 12.11 -5.60
N THR A 119 9.76 13.04 -6.25
CA THR A 119 10.95 13.70 -5.68
C THR A 119 10.56 14.59 -4.50
N ALA A 120 9.44 15.32 -4.63
CA ALA A 120 8.91 16.14 -3.55
C ALA A 120 8.47 15.26 -2.37
N VAL A 121 7.80 14.12 -2.63
CA VAL A 121 7.44 13.15 -1.59
C VAL A 121 8.68 12.64 -0.86
N VAL A 122 9.71 12.17 -1.59
CA VAL A 122 10.99 11.70 -1.03
C VAL A 122 11.59 12.73 -0.06
N ARG A 123 11.65 14.00 -0.48
CA ARG A 123 12.21 15.10 0.33
C ARG A 123 11.37 15.39 1.57
N LEU A 124 10.04 15.41 1.42
CA LEU A 124 9.12 15.76 2.50
C LEU A 124 9.12 14.69 3.60
N VAL A 125 8.96 13.41 3.22
CA VAL A 125 8.85 12.30 4.18
C VAL A 125 10.21 11.68 4.54
N ARG A 126 11.29 12.11 3.91
CA ARG A 126 12.69 11.71 4.21
C ARG A 126 12.91 10.20 4.12
N ILE A 127 12.48 9.59 3.03
CA ILE A 127 12.74 8.18 2.68
C ILE A 127 13.35 8.10 1.29
N ASP A 128 13.88 6.93 0.92
CA ASP A 128 14.44 6.72 -0.41
C ASP A 128 13.36 6.60 -1.50
N TRP A 129 13.80 6.81 -2.76
CA TRP A 129 12.94 6.77 -3.93
C TRP A 129 12.23 5.43 -4.14
N ASP A 130 12.94 4.32 -3.91
CA ASP A 130 12.39 2.98 -4.10
C ASP A 130 11.35 2.65 -3.04
N SER A 131 11.57 3.12 -1.81
CA SER A 131 10.59 2.98 -0.72
C SER A 131 9.26 3.66 -1.06
N VAL A 132 9.27 4.86 -1.65
CA VAL A 132 8.03 5.52 -2.10
C VAL A 132 7.29 4.63 -3.11
N GLY A 133 7.99 4.06 -4.10
CA GLY A 133 7.36 3.15 -5.07
C GLY A 133 6.75 1.91 -4.43
N ARG A 134 7.48 1.25 -3.52
CA ARG A 134 6.98 0.08 -2.79
C ARG A 134 5.78 0.40 -1.90
N ILE A 135 5.78 1.57 -1.26
CA ILE A 135 4.65 2.03 -0.45
C ILE A 135 3.42 2.24 -1.33
N ILE A 136 3.56 2.97 -2.44
CA ILE A 136 2.44 3.21 -3.38
C ILE A 136 1.84 1.88 -3.82
N ALA A 137 2.67 0.90 -4.23
CA ALA A 137 2.19 -0.41 -4.65
C ALA A 137 1.37 -1.10 -3.54
N ARG A 138 1.88 -1.14 -2.29
CA ARG A 138 1.15 -1.75 -1.16
C ARG A 138 -0.14 -1.00 -0.79
N VAL A 139 -0.14 0.33 -0.88
CA VAL A 139 -1.35 1.14 -0.62
C VAL A 139 -2.39 0.87 -1.69
N MET A 140 -1.98 0.79 -2.96
CA MET A 140 -2.88 0.45 -4.07
C MET A 140 -3.47 -0.95 -3.90
N ASP A 141 -2.65 -1.96 -3.59
CA ASP A 141 -3.12 -3.33 -3.31
C ASP A 141 -4.18 -3.40 -2.21
N ASP A 142 -4.01 -2.59 -1.15
CA ASP A 142 -4.89 -2.59 0.03
C ASP A 142 -6.16 -1.74 -0.17
N LYS A 143 -6.09 -0.67 -0.97
CA LYS A 143 -7.15 0.34 -1.10
C LYS A 143 -7.77 0.45 -2.49
N LEU A 144 -7.28 -0.30 -3.47
CA LEU A 144 -7.86 -0.27 -4.80
C LEU A 144 -9.32 -0.73 -4.73
N ASP A 145 -10.23 0.14 -5.17
CA ASP A 145 -11.65 -0.16 -5.16
C ASP A 145 -11.95 -1.36 -6.09
N PRO A 146 -12.41 -2.50 -5.56
CA PRO A 146 -12.77 -3.65 -6.40
C PRO A 146 -13.91 -3.36 -7.36
N LYS A 147 -14.72 -2.31 -7.06
CA LYS A 147 -15.86 -1.87 -7.88
C LYS A 147 -15.49 -0.77 -8.88
N ARG A 148 -14.19 -0.41 -9.01
CA ARG A 148 -13.74 0.64 -9.93
C ARG A 148 -14.14 0.40 -11.39
N LEU A 149 -14.32 -0.86 -11.76
CA LEU A 149 -14.73 -1.29 -13.09
C LEU A 149 -16.25 -1.51 -13.25
N ASP A 150 -17.05 -1.24 -12.21
CA ASP A 150 -18.50 -1.38 -12.30
C ASP A 150 -19.11 -0.11 -12.95
N ASN A 151 -20.16 -0.31 -13.76
CA ASN A 151 -20.93 0.74 -14.43
C ASN A 151 -20.05 1.67 -15.29
N LEU A 152 -19.19 1.08 -16.11
CA LEU A 152 -18.42 1.79 -17.13
C LEU A 152 -19.22 1.79 -18.45
N PHE A 153 -19.71 2.95 -18.86
CA PHE A 153 -20.48 3.12 -20.10
C PHE A 153 -19.67 3.82 -21.20
N VAL A 154 -18.92 4.84 -20.84
CA VAL A 154 -18.07 5.59 -21.76
C VAL A 154 -16.64 5.62 -21.21
N VAL A 155 -15.72 5.01 -21.91
CA VAL A 155 -14.32 4.90 -21.48
C VAL A 155 -13.39 5.64 -22.44
N GLY A 156 -12.38 6.29 -21.89
CA GLY A 156 -11.27 6.89 -22.65
C GLY A 156 -10.03 6.02 -22.52
N VAL A 157 -9.36 5.79 -23.63
CA VAL A 157 -8.06 5.10 -23.68
C VAL A 157 -7.01 6.11 -24.09
N ASP A 158 -5.95 6.23 -23.31
CA ASP A 158 -4.83 7.13 -23.56
C ASP A 158 -3.50 6.44 -23.30
N GLU A 159 -2.43 6.94 -23.89
CA GLU A 159 -1.08 6.41 -23.76
C GLU A 159 -0.12 7.46 -23.22
N VAL A 160 0.55 7.12 -22.12
CA VAL A 160 1.55 8.00 -21.52
C VAL A 160 2.94 7.37 -21.64
N GLY A 161 3.87 8.09 -22.25
CA GLY A 161 5.29 7.72 -22.23
C GLY A 161 5.87 7.97 -20.84
N TRP A 162 6.30 6.91 -20.15
CA TRP A 162 6.76 7.05 -18.75
C TRP A 162 8.28 6.87 -18.58
N LYS A 163 8.97 6.37 -19.62
CA LYS A 163 10.42 6.13 -19.57
C LYS A 163 11.07 6.36 -20.94
N LYS A 164 12.34 6.77 -20.94
CA LYS A 164 13.14 6.86 -22.18
C LYS A 164 13.22 5.48 -22.86
N GLY A 165 13.13 5.44 -24.19
CA GLY A 165 13.18 4.20 -24.99
C GLY A 165 11.82 3.66 -25.37
N GLN A 166 10.81 4.52 -25.57
CA GLN A 166 9.46 4.15 -26.04
C GLN A 166 8.71 3.19 -25.10
N GLN A 167 8.86 3.37 -23.81
CA GLN A 167 8.06 2.65 -22.83
C GLN A 167 6.79 3.46 -22.50
N TYR A 168 5.65 2.85 -22.73
CA TYR A 168 4.33 3.46 -22.57
C TYR A 168 3.52 2.72 -21.53
N ILE A 169 2.57 3.44 -20.95
CA ILE A 169 1.49 2.89 -20.14
C ILE A 169 0.20 3.23 -20.86
N THR A 170 -0.61 2.22 -21.12
CA THR A 170 -2.01 2.40 -21.54
C THR A 170 -2.84 2.66 -20.31
N LEU A 171 -3.63 3.73 -20.36
CA LEU A 171 -4.50 4.16 -19.28
C LEU A 171 -5.96 4.09 -19.76
N VAL A 172 -6.85 3.62 -18.90
CA VAL A 172 -8.30 3.66 -19.17
C VAL A 172 -8.97 4.53 -18.13
N SER A 173 -9.75 5.50 -18.60
CA SER A 173 -10.50 6.44 -17.79
C SER A 173 -12.00 6.24 -17.96
N ASP A 174 -12.75 6.45 -16.88
CA ASP A 174 -14.20 6.59 -16.90
C ASP A 174 -14.53 8.06 -17.20
N HIS A 175 -15.13 8.34 -18.34
CA HIS A 175 -15.48 9.71 -18.75
C HIS A 175 -16.58 10.32 -17.87
N GLN A 176 -17.51 9.51 -17.36
CA GLN A 176 -18.60 10.02 -16.53
C GLN A 176 -18.13 10.44 -15.15
N ARG A 177 -17.20 9.67 -14.56
CA ARG A 177 -16.64 9.96 -13.24
C ARG A 177 -15.40 10.85 -13.28
N GLY A 178 -14.79 11.03 -14.47
CA GLY A 178 -13.53 11.75 -14.63
C GLY A 178 -12.37 11.09 -13.89
N LYS A 179 -12.34 9.75 -13.81
CA LYS A 179 -11.36 8.99 -13.05
C LYS A 179 -10.67 7.95 -13.91
N MET A 180 -9.36 7.80 -13.69
CA MET A 180 -8.62 6.66 -14.20
C MET A 180 -9.04 5.42 -13.42
N VAL A 181 -9.40 4.36 -14.14
CA VAL A 181 -9.93 3.11 -13.57
C VAL A 181 -9.00 1.92 -13.80
N TRP A 182 -8.09 2.01 -14.78
CA TRP A 182 -7.16 0.94 -15.11
C TRP A 182 -5.90 1.48 -15.79
N GLY A 183 -4.79 0.73 -15.69
CA GLY A 183 -3.56 1.02 -16.41
C GLY A 183 -2.62 -0.17 -16.43
N ALA A 184 -1.89 -0.35 -17.55
CA ALA A 184 -0.86 -1.37 -17.69
C ALA A 184 0.27 -0.90 -18.61
N GLU A 185 1.44 -1.52 -18.45
CA GLU A 185 2.57 -1.27 -19.34
C GLU A 185 2.29 -1.82 -20.76
N GLY A 186 2.62 -1.01 -21.75
CA GLY A 186 2.44 -1.30 -23.17
C GLY A 186 1.57 -0.26 -23.86
N ARG A 187 1.47 -0.39 -25.20
CA ARG A 187 0.65 0.47 -26.07
C ARG A 187 0.12 -0.28 -27.28
N ASP A 188 -0.28 -1.51 -27.09
CA ASP A 188 -0.76 -2.36 -28.17
C ASP A 188 -2.13 -2.96 -27.84
N SER A 189 -2.73 -3.60 -28.83
CA SER A 189 -4.02 -4.27 -28.67
C SER A 189 -4.00 -5.37 -27.60
N LYS A 190 -2.83 -5.99 -27.35
CA LYS A 190 -2.69 -7.01 -26.29
C LYS A 190 -2.83 -6.38 -24.91
N THR A 191 -2.23 -5.18 -24.71
CA THR A 191 -2.35 -4.43 -23.48
C THR A 191 -3.80 -4.02 -23.23
N LEU A 192 -4.49 -3.49 -24.25
CA LEU A 192 -5.90 -3.12 -24.09
C LEU A 192 -6.81 -4.34 -23.86
N ASN A 193 -6.50 -5.49 -24.44
CA ASN A 193 -7.22 -6.73 -24.20
C ASN A 193 -7.12 -7.20 -22.73
N GLN A 194 -6.06 -6.87 -22.01
CA GLN A 194 -5.98 -7.16 -20.57
C GLN A 194 -7.06 -6.41 -19.79
N PHE A 195 -7.33 -5.15 -20.14
CA PHE A 195 -8.41 -4.39 -19.56
C PHE A 195 -9.78 -5.07 -19.77
N PHE A 196 -10.10 -5.44 -21.00
CA PHE A 196 -11.37 -6.12 -21.29
C PHE A 196 -11.47 -7.50 -20.67
N THR A 197 -10.35 -8.20 -20.53
CA THR A 197 -10.28 -9.47 -19.79
C THR A 197 -10.60 -9.28 -18.31
N GLU A 198 -10.03 -8.25 -17.67
CA GLU A 198 -10.30 -7.90 -16.27
C GLU A 198 -11.73 -7.36 -16.08
N LEU A 199 -12.23 -6.57 -17.04
CA LEU A 199 -13.60 -6.05 -17.05
C LEU A 199 -14.61 -7.21 -17.09
N GLY A 200 -14.31 -8.25 -17.86
CA GLY A 200 -15.18 -9.42 -18.06
C GLY A 200 -16.28 -9.18 -19.09
N THR A 201 -16.85 -10.27 -19.65
CA THR A 201 -17.77 -10.21 -20.77
C THR A 201 -19.04 -9.41 -20.49
N GLU A 202 -19.63 -9.58 -19.32
CA GLU A 202 -20.88 -8.91 -18.93
C GLU A 202 -20.71 -7.39 -18.86
N ARG A 203 -19.67 -6.91 -18.15
CA ARG A 203 -19.40 -5.47 -18.03
C ARG A 203 -18.89 -4.87 -19.34
N SER A 204 -18.14 -5.63 -20.12
CA SER A 204 -17.70 -5.18 -21.46
C SER A 204 -18.89 -4.94 -22.41
N ALA A 205 -19.94 -5.75 -22.32
CA ALA A 205 -21.16 -5.57 -23.12
C ALA A 205 -21.96 -4.30 -22.73
N ALA A 206 -21.73 -3.74 -21.54
CA ALA A 206 -22.36 -2.50 -21.08
C ALA A 206 -21.60 -1.24 -21.54
N VAL A 207 -20.39 -1.38 -22.10
CA VAL A 207 -19.62 -0.25 -22.63
C VAL A 207 -20.26 0.22 -23.94
N GLU A 208 -20.75 1.45 -23.95
CA GLU A 208 -21.47 2.05 -25.09
C GLU A 208 -20.52 2.75 -26.06
N ALA A 209 -19.44 3.35 -25.54
CA ALA A 209 -18.46 4.08 -26.34
C ALA A 209 -17.05 3.99 -25.76
N VAL A 210 -16.08 3.93 -26.68
CA VAL A 210 -14.65 4.01 -26.38
C VAL A 210 -14.04 5.17 -27.15
N SER A 211 -13.50 6.16 -26.48
CA SER A 211 -12.69 7.23 -27.09
C SER A 211 -11.22 6.87 -26.97
N MET A 212 -10.49 7.02 -28.05
CA MET A 212 -9.03 6.82 -28.08
C MET A 212 -8.39 7.72 -29.13
N ASP A 213 -7.11 8.03 -28.94
CA ASP A 213 -6.35 8.68 -30.03
C ASP A 213 -6.19 7.70 -31.19
N LEU A 214 -6.37 8.21 -32.42
CA LEU A 214 -6.30 7.43 -33.66
C LEU A 214 -4.85 7.03 -33.99
N GLY A 215 -4.21 6.30 -33.11
CA GLY A 215 -2.91 5.72 -33.34
C GLY A 215 -3.00 4.37 -34.08
N PRO A 216 -2.03 4.02 -34.94
CA PRO A 216 -2.04 2.75 -35.70
C PRO A 216 -1.97 1.50 -34.79
N ALA A 217 -1.72 1.66 -33.51
CA ALA A 217 -1.58 0.55 -32.56
C ALA A 217 -2.88 -0.22 -32.30
N TYR A 218 -4.04 0.41 -32.47
CA TYR A 218 -5.36 -0.17 -32.20
C TYR A 218 -6.24 -0.36 -33.44
N ALA A 219 -5.74 0.02 -34.61
CA ALA A 219 -6.45 -0.07 -35.89
C ALA A 219 -6.30 -1.45 -36.55
N LYS A 220 -6.72 -2.52 -35.84
CA LYS A 220 -6.83 -3.88 -36.43
C LYS A 220 -8.14 -4.52 -36.04
#